data_4e931fc685f6894e464a839694392f05
#
_entry.id   4e931fc685f6894e464a839694392f05
#
_cell.length_a   1.000
_cell.length_b   1.000
_cell.length_c   1.000
_cell.angle_alpha   90.00
_cell.angle_beta   90.00
_cell.angle_gamma   90.00
#
_symmetry.space_group_name_H-M   'P 1'
#
loop_
_entity.id
_entity.type
_entity.pdbx_description
1 polymer ?
#
loop_
_entity_poly.entity_id
_entity_poly.type
_entity_poly.pdbx_seq_one_letter_code
_entity_poly.pdbx_strand_id
1 'polypeptide(L)'
;MLNQFSRTELLIGKEGIEKLQNAKVAIFGVGGVGSFVVEGLVRAGVSNFILVDDDKICLTNLNRQIIATRKTIGKPKVEVAKERILEINPNANVEVYQEFFMPDSKEILDDTVDYIVDSVDTVTAKIELVVRANKLNIPIISSMGTGNKLDPTKFEVTDIYKTSVCPLAKVMRKELRNRGIKKLKVVYSKEEPIRPYENIENSCKTNCICPPGTKRKCSIRNQVPGSISFVPSVAGLIIAGEIIKDIIRED
;
A
#
# COMPACT_ATOMS: atom_id res chain seq x y z
N MET A 1 -18.03 26.62 7.18
CA MET A 1 -17.93 26.13 8.57
C MET A 1 -16.63 25.32 8.67
N LEU A 2 -15.83 25.47 9.74
CA LEU A 2 -14.58 24.72 9.88
C LEU A 2 -14.86 23.23 10.02
N ASN A 3 -14.06 22.40 9.36
CA ASN A 3 -14.11 20.94 9.40
C ASN A 3 -12.69 20.35 9.39
N GLN A 4 -12.56 19.03 9.44
CA GLN A 4 -11.28 18.33 9.48
C GLN A 4 -10.37 18.58 8.26
N PHE A 5 -10.92 19.03 7.13
CA PHE A 5 -10.19 19.30 5.89
C PHE A 5 -9.88 20.78 5.66
N SER A 6 -10.31 21.70 6.55
CA SER A 6 -10.16 23.14 6.35
C SER A 6 -8.72 23.61 6.11
N ARG A 7 -7.73 22.95 6.73
CA ARG A 7 -6.31 23.26 6.46
C ARG A 7 -5.80 22.71 5.13
N THR A 8 -6.33 21.59 4.69
CA THR A 8 -6.03 21.02 3.36
C THR A 8 -6.63 21.93 2.28
N GLU A 9 -7.86 22.43 2.49
CA GLU A 9 -8.54 23.36 1.59
C GLU A 9 -7.74 24.65 1.34
N LEU A 10 -7.00 25.15 2.34
CA LEU A 10 -6.11 26.30 2.16
C LEU A 10 -4.96 26.05 1.17
N LEU A 11 -4.59 24.80 0.94
CA LEU A 11 -3.51 24.44 0.03
C LEU A 11 -4.00 24.08 -1.38
N ILE A 12 -5.14 23.39 -1.48
CA ILE A 12 -5.63 22.83 -2.74
C ILE A 12 -6.96 23.42 -3.22
N GLY A 13 -7.51 24.37 -2.47
CA GLY A 13 -8.79 24.98 -2.77
C GLY A 13 -10.00 24.07 -2.53
N LYS A 14 -11.19 24.66 -2.65
CA LYS A 14 -12.45 23.93 -2.49
C LYS A 14 -12.64 22.87 -3.57
N GLU A 15 -12.30 23.19 -4.81
CA GLU A 15 -12.37 22.27 -5.95
C GLU A 15 -11.47 21.03 -5.74
N GLY A 16 -10.24 21.23 -5.24
CA GLY A 16 -9.34 20.13 -4.91
C GLY A 16 -9.92 19.20 -3.83
N ILE A 17 -10.58 19.76 -2.81
CA ILE A 17 -11.29 18.96 -1.79
C ILE A 17 -12.45 18.17 -2.43
N GLU A 18 -13.25 18.79 -3.29
CA GLU A 18 -14.37 18.14 -3.98
C GLU A 18 -13.88 16.99 -4.88
N LYS A 19 -12.77 17.19 -5.64
CA LYS A 19 -12.13 16.13 -6.43
C LYS A 19 -11.70 14.95 -5.53
N LEU A 20 -11.05 15.21 -4.40
CA LEU A 20 -10.63 14.15 -3.46
C LEU A 20 -11.81 13.41 -2.81
N GLN A 21 -12.87 14.13 -2.43
CA GLN A 21 -14.06 13.53 -1.82
C GLN A 21 -14.80 12.60 -2.77
N ASN A 22 -14.82 12.92 -4.06
CA ASN A 22 -15.48 12.12 -5.07
C ASN A 22 -14.62 10.94 -5.55
N ALA A 23 -13.30 11.06 -5.47
CA ALA A 23 -12.39 10.03 -5.94
C ALA A 23 -12.52 8.71 -5.16
N LYS A 24 -12.56 7.58 -5.90
CA LYS A 24 -12.57 6.21 -5.37
C LYS A 24 -11.20 5.56 -5.57
N VAL A 25 -10.53 5.25 -4.45
CA VAL A 25 -9.18 4.69 -4.45
C VAL A 25 -9.19 3.25 -3.97
N ALA A 26 -8.69 2.32 -4.80
CA ALA A 26 -8.55 0.92 -4.47
C ALA A 26 -7.13 0.62 -3.95
N ILE A 27 -7.00 0.12 -2.72
CA ILE A 27 -5.73 -0.14 -2.05
C ILE A 27 -5.58 -1.64 -1.82
N PHE A 28 -4.61 -2.23 -2.51
CA PHE A 28 -4.24 -3.64 -2.39
C PHE A 28 -3.02 -3.77 -1.49
N GLY A 29 -3.19 -4.47 -0.36
CA GLY A 29 -2.23 -4.62 0.73
C GLY A 29 -2.32 -3.48 1.76
N VAL A 30 -2.80 -3.79 2.96
CA VAL A 30 -2.94 -2.84 4.09
C VAL A 30 -1.87 -3.14 5.15
N GLY A 31 -0.62 -3.24 4.68
CA GLY A 31 0.56 -3.51 5.49
C GLY A 31 1.30 -2.25 5.94
N GLY A 32 2.64 -2.35 6.06
CA GLY A 32 3.51 -1.25 6.50
C GLY A 32 3.48 -0.02 5.58
N VAL A 33 3.27 -0.20 4.27
CA VAL A 33 3.10 0.87 3.29
C VAL A 33 1.63 1.26 3.18
N GLY A 34 0.77 0.31 2.81
CA GLY A 34 -0.63 0.60 2.49
C GLY A 34 -1.43 1.19 3.64
N SER A 35 -1.15 0.83 4.89
CA SER A 35 -1.83 1.46 6.03
C SER A 35 -1.51 2.96 6.18
N PHE A 36 -0.31 3.39 5.79
CA PHE A 36 0.05 4.82 5.76
C PHE A 36 -0.45 5.52 4.49
N VAL A 37 -0.64 4.81 3.38
CA VAL A 37 -1.38 5.34 2.23
C VAL A 37 -2.81 5.68 2.63
N VAL A 38 -3.52 4.73 3.27
CA VAL A 38 -4.88 4.93 3.80
C VAL A 38 -4.92 6.17 4.70
N GLU A 39 -4.01 6.25 5.67
CA GLU A 39 -3.91 7.36 6.63
C GLU A 39 -3.73 8.71 5.93
N GLY A 40 -2.80 8.79 4.96
CA GLY A 40 -2.53 10.02 4.20
C GLY A 40 -3.72 10.45 3.35
N LEU A 41 -4.37 9.52 2.67
CA LEU A 41 -5.50 9.81 1.78
C LEU A 41 -6.75 10.25 2.54
N VAL A 42 -7.14 9.55 3.61
CA VAL A 42 -8.34 9.91 4.39
C VAL A 42 -8.19 11.27 5.06
N ARG A 43 -6.98 11.60 5.56
CA ARG A 43 -6.71 12.91 6.17
C ARG A 43 -6.65 14.06 5.16
N ALA A 44 -6.35 13.76 3.91
CA ALA A 44 -6.38 14.77 2.84
C ALA A 44 -7.78 15.04 2.29
N GLY A 45 -8.76 14.12 2.49
CA GLY A 45 -10.14 14.31 2.05
C GLY A 45 -10.71 13.21 1.16
N VAL A 46 -9.90 12.21 0.75
CA VAL A 46 -10.44 11.05 0.03
C VAL A 46 -11.51 10.38 0.88
N SER A 47 -12.65 10.09 0.26
CA SER A 47 -13.82 9.59 0.98
C SER A 47 -14.32 8.23 0.49
N ASN A 48 -13.87 7.73 -0.66
CA ASN A 48 -14.30 6.42 -1.16
C ASN A 48 -13.10 5.49 -1.29
N PHE A 49 -13.17 4.35 -0.61
CA PHE A 49 -12.09 3.38 -0.50
C PHE A 49 -12.54 1.97 -0.84
N ILE A 50 -11.69 1.23 -1.55
CA ILE A 50 -11.71 -0.23 -1.61
C ILE A 50 -10.42 -0.73 -0.96
N LEU A 51 -10.54 -1.56 0.09
CA LEU A 51 -9.39 -2.13 0.80
C LEU A 51 -9.35 -3.64 0.61
N VAL A 52 -8.20 -4.15 0.14
CA VAL A 52 -7.99 -5.58 -0.13
C VAL A 52 -6.75 -6.08 0.60
N ASP A 53 -6.93 -6.99 1.56
CA ASP A 53 -5.83 -7.66 2.29
C ASP A 53 -6.39 -8.90 3.00
N ASP A 54 -5.76 -10.07 2.86
CA ASP A 54 -6.24 -11.32 3.47
C ASP A 54 -5.74 -11.53 4.90
N ASP A 55 -4.76 -10.76 5.35
CA ASP A 55 -4.07 -10.96 6.61
C ASP A 55 -4.87 -10.46 7.82
N LYS A 56 -4.58 -11.09 8.96
CA LYS A 56 -4.90 -10.58 10.29
C LYS A 56 -3.69 -9.85 10.87
N ILE A 57 -3.95 -8.91 11.77
CA ILE A 57 -2.89 -8.21 12.49
C ILE A 57 -2.12 -9.18 13.39
N CYS A 58 -0.80 -9.23 13.22
CA CYS A 58 0.12 -10.03 14.01
C CYS A 58 0.93 -9.14 14.96
N LEU A 59 1.41 -9.67 16.08
CA LEU A 59 2.25 -8.96 17.02
C LEU A 59 3.48 -8.31 16.35
N THR A 60 4.10 -8.99 15.38
CA THR A 60 5.27 -8.46 14.64
C THR A 60 4.93 -7.33 13.66
N ASN A 61 3.65 -6.97 13.50
CA ASN A 61 3.25 -5.84 12.67
C ASN A 61 3.29 -4.50 13.44
N LEU A 62 3.28 -4.56 14.78
CA LEU A 62 3.21 -3.37 15.64
C LEU A 62 4.38 -2.39 15.41
N ASN A 63 5.50 -2.89 14.93
CA ASN A 63 6.68 -2.06 14.71
C ASN A 63 6.56 -1.11 13.50
N ARG A 64 5.57 -1.32 12.59
CA ARG A 64 5.53 -0.55 11.33
C ARG A 64 4.16 -0.35 10.67
N GLN A 65 3.10 -0.97 11.17
CA GLN A 65 1.74 -0.80 10.61
C GLN A 65 0.91 0.06 11.55
N ILE A 66 0.39 1.20 11.07
CA ILE A 66 -0.32 2.16 11.91
C ILE A 66 -1.61 1.61 12.51
N ILE A 67 -2.24 0.65 11.82
CA ILE A 67 -3.46 -0.04 12.27
C ILE A 67 -3.17 -1.11 13.36
N ALA A 68 -1.88 -1.49 13.51
CA ALA A 68 -1.49 -2.56 14.42
C ALA A 68 -1.20 -2.02 15.82
N THR A 69 -2.03 -2.40 16.77
CA THR A 69 -1.89 -2.14 18.20
C THR A 69 -2.11 -3.43 18.97
N ARG A 70 -1.79 -3.45 20.29
CA ARG A 70 -2.10 -4.62 21.12
C ARG A 70 -3.59 -4.97 21.16
N LYS A 71 -4.47 -3.97 20.98
CA LYS A 71 -5.94 -4.16 20.96
C LYS A 71 -6.46 -4.72 19.64
N THR A 72 -5.69 -4.61 18.56
CA THR A 72 -6.12 -5.03 17.22
C THR A 72 -5.49 -6.34 16.76
N ILE A 73 -4.57 -6.95 17.54
CA ILE A 73 -3.98 -8.26 17.22
C ILE A 73 -5.09 -9.30 17.00
N GLY A 74 -4.99 -10.06 15.91
CA GLY A 74 -5.93 -11.11 15.52
C GLY A 74 -7.14 -10.63 14.70
N LYS A 75 -7.41 -9.31 14.64
CA LYS A 75 -8.45 -8.75 13.77
C LYS A 75 -8.00 -8.70 12.31
N PRO A 76 -8.92 -8.80 11.33
CA PRO A 76 -8.62 -8.58 9.91
C PRO A 76 -8.06 -7.15 9.69
N LYS A 77 -7.00 -7.01 8.90
CA LYS A 77 -6.38 -5.70 8.64
C LYS A 77 -7.35 -4.73 7.97
N VAL A 78 -8.13 -5.20 6.99
CA VAL A 78 -9.08 -4.37 6.24
C VAL A 78 -10.18 -3.81 7.13
N GLU A 79 -10.67 -4.60 8.10
CA GLU A 79 -11.70 -4.14 9.04
C GLU A 79 -11.16 -3.07 10.00
N VAL A 80 -9.95 -3.28 10.54
CA VAL A 80 -9.33 -2.28 11.42
C VAL A 80 -8.99 -0.99 10.67
N ALA A 81 -8.58 -1.10 9.41
CA ALA A 81 -8.35 0.07 8.57
C ALA A 81 -9.66 0.82 8.27
N LYS A 82 -10.77 0.11 8.03
CA LYS A 82 -12.11 0.69 7.88
C LYS A 82 -12.55 1.42 9.15
N GLU A 83 -12.44 0.77 10.33
CA GLU A 83 -12.73 1.42 11.62
C GLU A 83 -11.95 2.74 11.75
N ARG A 84 -10.64 2.72 11.43
CA ARG A 84 -9.79 3.90 11.51
C ARG A 84 -10.15 5.00 10.51
N ILE A 85 -10.52 4.66 9.27
CA ILE A 85 -11.02 5.63 8.29
C ILE A 85 -12.25 6.34 8.84
N LEU A 86 -13.22 5.58 9.37
CA LEU A 86 -14.47 6.14 9.88
C LEU A 86 -14.30 6.98 11.16
N GLU A 87 -13.27 6.70 11.97
CA GLU A 87 -12.89 7.56 13.10
C GLU A 87 -12.33 8.93 12.63
N ILE A 88 -11.69 8.99 11.45
CA ILE A 88 -11.12 10.22 10.87
C ILE A 88 -12.16 10.95 10.03
N ASN A 89 -12.87 10.21 9.18
CA ASN A 89 -13.93 10.72 8.31
C ASN A 89 -15.18 9.84 8.41
N PRO A 90 -16.13 10.20 9.29
CA PRO A 90 -17.36 9.42 9.49
C PRO A 90 -18.24 9.26 8.25
N ASN A 91 -18.06 10.15 7.26
CA ASN A 91 -18.80 10.15 6.01
C ASN A 91 -18.14 9.36 4.89
N ALA A 92 -17.01 8.71 5.16
CA ALA A 92 -16.31 7.90 4.16
C ALA A 92 -17.09 6.63 3.82
N ASN A 93 -17.08 6.26 2.54
CA ASN A 93 -17.56 4.97 2.05
C ASN A 93 -16.38 4.01 1.92
N VAL A 94 -16.43 2.86 2.61
CA VAL A 94 -15.32 1.92 2.67
C VAL A 94 -15.81 0.51 2.40
N GLU A 95 -15.44 0.01 1.23
CA GLU A 95 -15.61 -1.39 0.84
C GLU A 95 -14.37 -2.19 1.27
N VAL A 96 -14.58 -3.38 1.83
CA VAL A 96 -13.48 -4.23 2.31
C VAL A 96 -13.58 -5.64 1.75
N TYR A 97 -12.44 -6.16 1.32
CA TYR A 97 -12.29 -7.52 0.81
C TYR A 97 -11.18 -8.22 1.58
N GLN A 98 -11.55 -9.13 2.48
CA GLN A 98 -10.59 -9.97 3.21
C GLN A 98 -10.18 -11.15 2.35
N GLU A 99 -9.44 -10.88 1.28
CA GLU A 99 -8.99 -11.91 0.35
C GLU A 99 -7.57 -11.69 -0.15
N PHE A 100 -6.93 -12.77 -0.54
CA PHE A 100 -5.62 -12.76 -1.18
C PHE A 100 -5.80 -12.55 -2.68
N PHE A 101 -5.42 -11.36 -3.15
CA PHE A 101 -5.55 -11.01 -4.55
C PHE A 101 -4.56 -11.78 -5.42
N MET A 102 -5.07 -12.48 -6.44
CA MET A 102 -4.34 -13.29 -7.40
C MET A 102 -5.02 -13.21 -8.78
N PRO A 103 -4.41 -13.74 -9.86
CA PRO A 103 -5.01 -13.71 -11.20
C PRO A 103 -6.41 -14.31 -11.31
N ASP A 104 -6.72 -15.28 -10.46
CA ASP A 104 -8.03 -15.97 -10.36
C ASP A 104 -9.00 -15.32 -9.37
N SER A 105 -8.61 -14.22 -8.73
CA SER A 105 -9.50 -13.46 -7.83
C SER A 105 -10.68 -12.86 -8.58
N LYS A 106 -11.80 -12.73 -7.85
CA LYS A 106 -13.00 -12.04 -8.34
C LYS A 106 -12.67 -10.65 -8.88
N GLU A 107 -13.53 -10.15 -9.74
CA GLU A 107 -13.41 -8.79 -10.26
C GLU A 107 -13.82 -7.81 -9.16
N ILE A 108 -12.81 -7.12 -8.58
CA ILE A 108 -12.96 -6.08 -7.56
C ILE A 108 -12.85 -4.70 -8.18
N LEU A 109 -12.15 -4.61 -9.32
CA LEU A 109 -11.90 -3.38 -10.04
C LEU A 109 -12.91 -3.22 -11.16
N ASP A 110 -13.55 -2.07 -11.21
CA ASP A 110 -14.47 -1.66 -12.26
C ASP A 110 -14.14 -0.22 -12.74
N ASP A 111 -14.92 0.31 -13.64
CA ASP A 111 -14.78 1.66 -14.21
C ASP A 111 -15.12 2.80 -13.23
N THR A 112 -15.58 2.49 -12.03
CA THR A 112 -15.82 3.49 -10.96
C THR A 112 -14.58 3.79 -10.12
N VAL A 113 -13.49 3.03 -10.31
CA VAL A 113 -12.22 3.21 -9.58
C VAL A 113 -11.36 4.25 -10.28
N ASP A 114 -11.03 5.34 -9.59
CA ASP A 114 -10.21 6.42 -10.14
C ASP A 114 -8.71 6.18 -10.00
N TYR A 115 -8.28 5.42 -8.99
CA TYR A 115 -6.88 5.16 -8.74
C TYR A 115 -6.62 3.82 -8.04
N ILE A 116 -5.55 3.13 -8.42
CA ILE A 116 -5.13 1.86 -7.81
C ILE A 116 -3.80 2.05 -7.08
N VAL A 117 -3.73 1.52 -5.86
CA VAL A 117 -2.50 1.42 -5.05
C VAL A 117 -2.09 -0.04 -4.94
N ASP A 118 -0.91 -0.33 -5.43
CA ASP A 118 -0.27 -1.63 -5.27
C ASP A 118 0.79 -1.58 -4.16
N SER A 119 0.42 -2.04 -2.97
CA SER A 119 1.30 -2.22 -1.81
C SER A 119 1.37 -3.67 -1.32
N VAL A 120 1.01 -4.64 -2.19
CA VAL A 120 1.18 -6.06 -1.91
C VAL A 120 2.65 -6.47 -2.01
N ASP A 121 3.02 -7.58 -1.38
CA ASP A 121 4.39 -8.10 -1.34
C ASP A 121 4.64 -9.30 -2.30
N THR A 122 3.60 -9.77 -2.98
CA THR A 122 3.66 -10.91 -3.89
C THR A 122 3.81 -10.44 -5.33
N VAL A 123 4.88 -10.86 -6.01
CA VAL A 123 5.20 -10.45 -7.39
C VAL A 123 4.07 -10.78 -8.36
N THR A 124 3.48 -11.97 -8.26
CA THR A 124 2.35 -12.38 -9.13
C THR A 124 1.15 -11.44 -9.00
N ALA A 125 0.77 -11.10 -7.76
CA ALA A 125 -0.31 -10.16 -7.50
C ALA A 125 0.00 -8.75 -8.03
N LYS A 126 1.24 -8.26 -7.84
CA LYS A 126 1.68 -6.96 -8.39
C LYS A 126 1.55 -6.90 -9.91
N ILE A 127 2.00 -7.94 -10.59
CA ILE A 127 1.92 -8.02 -12.05
C ILE A 127 0.47 -8.00 -12.50
N GLU A 128 -0.38 -8.79 -11.86
CA GLU A 128 -1.81 -8.86 -12.20
C GLU A 128 -2.51 -7.51 -12.00
N LEU A 129 -2.24 -6.82 -10.89
CA LEU A 129 -2.77 -5.46 -10.65
C LEU A 129 -2.39 -4.49 -11.77
N VAL A 130 -1.12 -4.50 -12.19
CA VAL A 130 -0.66 -3.62 -13.27
C VAL A 130 -1.32 -3.98 -14.60
N VAL A 131 -1.48 -5.27 -14.89
CA VAL A 131 -2.14 -5.74 -16.12
C VAL A 131 -3.62 -5.31 -16.13
N ARG A 132 -4.36 -5.52 -15.03
CA ARG A 132 -5.77 -5.09 -14.92
C ARG A 132 -5.91 -3.57 -15.00
N ALA A 133 -5.08 -2.83 -14.27
CA ALA A 133 -5.06 -1.36 -14.33
C ALA A 133 -4.84 -0.85 -15.76
N ASN A 134 -3.88 -1.44 -16.48
CA ASN A 134 -3.61 -1.08 -17.86
C ASN A 134 -4.79 -1.42 -18.80
N LYS A 135 -5.43 -2.58 -18.61
CA LYS A 135 -6.61 -3.01 -19.40
C LYS A 135 -7.81 -2.09 -19.16
N LEU A 136 -8.01 -1.64 -17.93
CA LEU A 136 -9.12 -0.76 -17.54
C LEU A 136 -8.79 0.73 -17.73
N ASN A 137 -7.55 1.08 -18.13
CA ASN A 137 -7.03 2.44 -18.20
C ASN A 137 -7.11 3.22 -16.87
N ILE A 138 -7.03 2.52 -15.75
CA ILE A 138 -7.04 3.14 -14.41
C ILE A 138 -5.60 3.47 -14.01
N PRO A 139 -5.31 4.71 -13.53
CA PRO A 139 -4.01 5.06 -12.97
C PRO A 139 -3.61 4.14 -11.81
N ILE A 140 -2.35 3.72 -11.80
CA ILE A 140 -1.80 2.86 -10.74
C ILE A 140 -0.44 3.36 -10.28
N ILE A 141 -0.20 3.32 -8.96
CA ILE A 141 1.11 3.50 -8.35
C ILE A 141 1.50 2.26 -7.55
N SER A 142 2.73 1.79 -7.73
CA SER A 142 3.21 0.57 -7.09
C SER A 142 4.36 0.86 -6.13
N SER A 143 4.26 0.36 -4.90
CA SER A 143 5.37 0.37 -3.95
C SER A 143 6.35 -0.74 -4.29
N MET A 144 7.63 -0.40 -4.45
CA MET A 144 8.69 -1.39 -4.52
C MET A 144 9.15 -1.82 -3.11
N GLY A 145 10.22 -2.59 -3.01
CA GLY A 145 10.66 -3.15 -1.73
C GLY A 145 11.08 -2.08 -0.72
N THR A 146 10.45 -2.09 0.47
CA THR A 146 10.76 -1.20 1.60
C THR A 146 11.45 -1.91 2.75
N GLY A 147 11.59 -3.24 2.70
CA GLY A 147 12.30 -4.02 3.71
C GLY A 147 13.82 -3.92 3.60
N ASN A 148 14.51 -4.22 4.72
CA ASN A 148 15.98 -4.20 4.84
C ASN A 148 16.59 -2.84 4.52
N LYS A 149 15.99 -1.76 5.03
CA LYS A 149 16.37 -0.37 4.78
C LYS A 149 16.25 0.48 6.03
N LEU A 150 17.07 1.54 6.11
CA LEU A 150 17.11 2.50 7.23
C LEU A 150 17.07 3.96 6.78
N ASP A 151 17.21 4.25 5.48
CA ASP A 151 17.23 5.61 4.97
C ASP A 151 15.99 5.91 4.10
N PRO A 152 14.94 6.51 4.67
CA PRO A 152 13.74 6.85 3.93
C PRO A 152 13.95 8.05 2.98
N THR A 153 15.04 8.81 3.10
CA THR A 153 15.35 9.94 2.21
C THR A 153 15.77 9.48 0.81
N LYS A 154 16.10 8.20 0.65
CA LYS A 154 16.45 7.59 -0.64
C LYS A 154 15.26 7.09 -1.46
N PHE A 155 14.03 7.35 -1.01
CA PHE A 155 12.85 7.07 -1.84
C PHE A 155 12.72 8.07 -2.97
N GLU A 156 12.36 7.54 -4.14
CA GLU A 156 12.05 8.31 -5.34
C GLU A 156 10.77 7.84 -5.98
N VAL A 157 10.06 8.77 -6.60
CA VAL A 157 8.93 8.51 -7.49
C VAL A 157 9.41 8.57 -8.92
N THR A 158 9.23 7.49 -9.68
CA THR A 158 9.67 7.42 -11.07
C THR A 158 8.91 6.36 -11.86
N ASP A 159 9.22 6.25 -13.15
CA ASP A 159 8.79 5.11 -13.96
C ASP A 159 9.61 3.86 -13.61
N ILE A 160 8.97 2.69 -13.59
CA ILE A 160 9.60 1.40 -13.26
C ILE A 160 10.87 1.15 -14.10
N TYR A 161 10.89 1.57 -15.37
CA TYR A 161 12.02 1.37 -16.27
C TYR A 161 13.22 2.28 -16.00
N LYS A 162 13.04 3.32 -15.17
CA LYS A 162 14.12 4.23 -14.72
C LYS A 162 14.68 3.84 -13.35
N THR A 163 14.13 2.78 -12.70
CA THR A 163 14.59 2.34 -11.38
C THR A 163 15.95 1.66 -11.44
N SER A 164 16.70 1.73 -10.33
CA SER A 164 17.99 1.08 -10.13
C SER A 164 18.00 0.31 -8.80
N VAL A 165 19.09 -0.39 -8.48
CA VAL A 165 19.38 -1.01 -7.17
C VAL A 165 18.34 -2.01 -6.67
N CYS A 166 17.05 -1.67 -6.65
CA CYS A 166 15.99 -2.47 -6.03
C CYS A 166 15.77 -3.84 -6.72
N PRO A 167 15.96 -4.99 -6.02
CA PRO A 167 15.79 -6.32 -6.60
C PRO A 167 14.36 -6.58 -7.08
N LEU A 168 13.34 -6.14 -6.31
CA LEU A 168 11.93 -6.28 -6.70
C LEU A 168 11.63 -5.52 -8.00
N ALA A 169 12.11 -4.28 -8.11
CA ALA A 169 11.94 -3.49 -9.32
C ALA A 169 12.61 -4.16 -10.54
N LYS A 170 13.76 -4.82 -10.36
CA LYS A 170 14.42 -5.59 -11.42
C LYS A 170 13.54 -6.72 -11.95
N VAL A 171 12.90 -7.46 -11.07
CA VAL A 171 11.95 -8.53 -11.44
C VAL A 171 10.73 -7.95 -12.14
N MET A 172 10.11 -6.91 -11.56
CA MET A 172 8.94 -6.24 -12.14
C MET A 172 9.21 -5.71 -13.55
N ARG A 173 10.36 -5.04 -13.79
CA ARG A 173 10.75 -4.56 -15.13
C ARG A 173 10.77 -5.67 -16.17
N LYS A 174 11.35 -6.83 -15.82
CA LYS A 174 11.42 -7.98 -16.72
C LYS A 174 10.03 -8.50 -17.05
N GLU A 175 9.23 -8.75 -16.03
CA GLU A 175 7.89 -9.35 -16.16
C GLU A 175 6.90 -8.44 -16.88
N LEU A 176 6.94 -7.13 -16.61
CA LEU A 176 6.06 -6.16 -17.27
C LEU A 176 6.45 -5.93 -18.74
N ARG A 177 7.76 -5.94 -19.05
CA ARG A 177 8.24 -5.86 -20.44
C ARG A 177 7.74 -7.02 -21.27
N ASN A 178 7.77 -8.24 -20.73
CA ASN A 178 7.27 -9.45 -21.40
C ASN A 178 5.75 -9.39 -21.68
N ARG A 179 5.01 -8.54 -20.95
CA ARG A 179 3.55 -8.32 -21.11
C ARG A 179 3.21 -7.07 -21.90
N GLY A 180 4.20 -6.39 -22.48
CA GLY A 180 3.98 -5.19 -23.29
C GLY A 180 3.60 -3.94 -22.48
N ILE A 181 3.75 -3.95 -21.16
CA ILE A 181 3.47 -2.78 -20.31
C ILE A 181 4.60 -1.77 -20.50
N LYS A 182 4.28 -0.57 -20.96
CA LYS A 182 5.25 0.46 -21.37
C LYS A 182 5.65 1.39 -20.23
N LYS A 183 4.82 1.55 -19.20
CA LYS A 183 5.07 2.45 -18.07
C LYS A 183 4.38 1.96 -16.80
N LEU A 184 4.96 2.27 -15.65
CA LEU A 184 4.35 2.09 -14.33
C LEU A 184 4.96 3.10 -13.38
N LYS A 185 4.14 3.94 -12.76
CA LYS A 185 4.57 4.84 -11.68
C LYS A 185 4.89 4.02 -10.43
N VAL A 186 6.08 4.21 -9.88
CA VAL A 186 6.54 3.48 -8.69
C VAL A 186 7.17 4.39 -7.65
N VAL A 187 7.06 3.99 -6.38
CA VAL A 187 7.89 4.48 -5.30
C VAL A 187 8.91 3.40 -4.97
N TYR A 188 10.19 3.73 -5.09
CA TYR A 188 11.29 2.80 -4.81
C TYR A 188 12.43 3.51 -4.09
N SER A 189 13.29 2.77 -3.42
CA SER A 189 14.46 3.31 -2.75
C SER A 189 15.74 3.00 -3.52
N LYS A 190 16.65 3.98 -3.60
CA LYS A 190 18.03 3.82 -4.07
C LYS A 190 18.98 3.25 -3.01
N GLU A 191 18.50 3.04 -1.78
CA GLU A 191 19.27 2.37 -0.75
C GLU A 191 19.48 0.91 -1.09
N GLU A 192 20.73 0.43 -1.02
CA GLU A 192 21.01 -0.99 -1.11
C GLU A 192 20.43 -1.72 0.09
N PRO A 193 19.77 -2.90 -0.10
CA PRO A 193 19.22 -3.65 1.01
C PRO A 193 20.32 -4.07 1.99
N ILE A 194 20.13 -3.75 3.26
CA ILE A 194 21.00 -4.17 4.36
C ILE A 194 20.84 -5.69 4.56
N ARG A 195 21.93 -6.39 4.77
CA ARG A 195 21.86 -7.81 5.14
C ARG A 195 21.27 -7.94 6.56
N PRO A 196 20.12 -8.62 6.73
CA PRO A 196 19.53 -8.79 8.06
C PRO A 196 20.47 -9.59 8.98
N TYR A 197 20.45 -9.28 10.26
CA TYR A 197 21.07 -10.14 11.28
C TYR A 197 20.26 -11.44 11.35
N GLU A 198 20.92 -12.56 11.10
CA GLU A 198 20.31 -13.89 11.23
C GLU A 198 20.34 -14.30 12.71
N ASN A 199 19.21 -14.14 13.40
CA ASN A 199 18.99 -14.72 14.71
C ASN A 199 17.87 -15.75 14.62
N ILE A 200 18.25 -17.04 14.73
CA ILE A 200 17.33 -18.18 14.61
C ILE A 200 16.27 -18.13 15.73
N GLU A 201 16.62 -17.67 16.92
CA GLU A 201 15.71 -17.63 18.08
C GLU A 201 14.60 -16.60 17.94
N ASN A 202 14.86 -15.47 17.25
CA ASN A 202 13.90 -14.37 17.07
C ASN A 202 13.26 -14.31 15.67
N SER A 203 13.42 -15.35 14.87
CA SER A 203 12.87 -15.38 13.52
C SER A 203 11.42 -15.87 13.51
N CYS A 204 10.52 -15.13 12.86
CA CYS A 204 9.18 -15.63 12.54
C CYS A 204 9.20 -16.90 11.68
N LYS A 205 10.36 -17.28 11.13
CA LYS A 205 10.54 -18.48 10.35
C LYS A 205 10.54 -19.73 11.23
N THR A 206 11.14 -19.64 12.42
CA THR A 206 11.26 -20.73 13.40
C THR A 206 10.19 -20.66 14.48
N ASN A 207 9.84 -19.47 14.93
CA ASN A 207 8.90 -19.21 16.02
C ASN A 207 7.71 -18.35 15.52
N CYS A 208 6.85 -18.96 14.71
CA CYS A 208 5.69 -18.26 14.16
C CYS A 208 4.63 -18.00 15.24
N ILE A 209 4.33 -16.72 15.49
CA ILE A 209 3.29 -16.24 16.42
C ILE A 209 2.09 -15.63 15.68
N CYS A 210 1.88 -16.04 14.42
CA CYS A 210 0.73 -15.56 13.65
C CYS A 210 -0.60 -16.00 14.29
N PRO A 211 -1.64 -15.15 14.25
CA PRO A 211 -2.97 -15.51 14.76
C PRO A 211 -3.52 -16.80 14.13
N PRO A 212 -4.34 -17.55 14.86
CA PRO A 212 -5.00 -18.75 14.32
C PRO A 212 -5.78 -18.45 13.03
N GLY A 213 -5.70 -19.37 12.06
CA GLY A 213 -6.38 -19.22 10.77
C GLY A 213 -5.65 -18.34 9.76
N THR A 214 -4.43 -17.88 10.04
CA THR A 214 -3.57 -17.19 9.05
C THR A 214 -3.18 -18.18 7.95
N LYS A 215 -3.65 -17.94 6.71
CA LYS A 215 -3.43 -18.84 5.56
C LYS A 215 -1.96 -18.85 5.11
N ARG A 216 -1.28 -17.69 5.16
CA ARG A 216 0.13 -17.55 4.77
C ARG A 216 1.01 -17.31 5.99
N LYS A 217 1.81 -18.32 6.34
CA LYS A 217 2.75 -18.23 7.46
C LYS A 217 4.09 -17.65 7.01
N CYS A 218 4.71 -16.83 7.85
CA CYS A 218 6.06 -16.31 7.61
C CYS A 218 7.10 -17.44 7.40
N SER A 219 6.86 -18.63 7.96
CA SER A 219 7.72 -19.82 7.84
C SER A 219 7.87 -20.34 6.41
N ILE A 220 6.94 -20.02 5.49
CA ILE A 220 6.99 -20.46 4.09
C ILE A 220 7.91 -19.58 3.24
N ARG A 221 8.26 -18.38 3.72
CA ARG A 221 9.12 -17.44 2.99
C ARG A 221 10.59 -17.85 3.08
N ASN A 222 11.32 -17.74 1.97
CA ASN A 222 12.76 -18.00 1.94
C ASN A 222 13.52 -17.07 2.91
N GLN A 223 13.09 -15.83 3.05
CA GLN A 223 13.62 -14.86 3.99
C GLN A 223 12.50 -13.93 4.48
N VAL A 224 12.48 -13.64 5.79
CA VAL A 224 11.63 -12.59 6.37
C VAL A 224 12.45 -11.31 6.38
N PRO A 225 12.09 -10.28 5.60
CA PRO A 225 12.87 -9.04 5.57
C PRO A 225 12.76 -8.30 6.90
N GLY A 226 13.85 -7.69 7.33
CA GLY A 226 13.84 -6.72 8.42
C GLY A 226 13.01 -5.49 8.02
N SER A 227 12.39 -4.83 8.99
CA SER A 227 11.63 -3.60 8.75
C SER A 227 11.60 -2.74 10.00
N ILE A 228 11.45 -1.44 9.81
CA ILE A 228 11.39 -0.44 10.87
C ILE A 228 10.27 0.56 10.59
N SER A 229 9.80 1.27 11.62
CA SER A 229 8.57 2.08 11.56
C SER A 229 8.59 3.18 10.48
N PHE A 230 9.70 3.88 10.33
CA PHE A 230 9.77 5.11 9.53
C PHE A 230 10.10 4.88 8.04
N VAL A 231 10.50 3.68 7.62
CA VAL A 231 10.82 3.42 6.20
C VAL A 231 9.56 3.11 5.38
N PRO A 232 8.75 2.08 5.69
CA PRO A 232 7.54 1.82 4.93
C PRO A 232 6.49 2.92 5.10
N SER A 233 6.44 3.60 6.24
CA SER A 233 5.52 4.71 6.49
C SER A 233 5.78 5.91 5.57
N VAL A 234 7.04 6.29 5.42
CA VAL A 234 7.42 7.38 4.50
C VAL A 234 7.10 7.01 3.05
N ALA A 235 7.36 5.77 2.63
CA ALA A 235 6.95 5.30 1.30
C ALA A 235 5.42 5.41 1.11
N GLY A 236 4.64 5.04 2.12
CA GLY A 236 3.18 5.15 2.10
C GLY A 236 2.70 6.59 1.99
N LEU A 237 3.29 7.51 2.74
CA LEU A 237 2.94 8.95 2.68
C LEU A 237 3.36 9.60 1.35
N ILE A 238 4.50 9.20 0.77
CA ILE A 238 4.90 9.63 -0.59
C ILE A 238 3.85 9.17 -1.62
N ILE A 239 3.42 7.91 -1.55
CA ILE A 239 2.38 7.37 -2.44
C ILE A 239 1.08 8.18 -2.30
N ALA A 240 0.62 8.42 -1.06
CA ALA A 240 -0.58 9.21 -0.82
C ALA A 240 -0.46 10.62 -1.42
N GLY A 241 0.69 11.28 -1.23
CA GLY A 241 0.96 12.60 -1.81
C GLY A 241 0.96 12.62 -3.33
N GLU A 242 1.48 11.56 -3.98
CA GLU A 242 1.44 11.43 -5.44
C GLU A 242 0.01 11.25 -5.98
N ILE A 243 -0.79 10.41 -5.30
CA ILE A 243 -2.19 10.20 -5.67
C ILE A 243 -2.99 11.50 -5.55
N ILE A 244 -2.83 12.22 -4.43
CA ILE A 244 -3.49 13.50 -4.21
C ILE A 244 -3.14 14.48 -5.33
N LYS A 245 -1.85 14.61 -5.67
CA LYS A 245 -1.39 15.49 -6.75
C LYS A 245 -1.93 15.08 -8.12
N ASP A 246 -2.05 13.79 -8.40
CA ASP A 246 -2.60 13.31 -9.67
C ASP A 246 -4.11 13.58 -9.78
N ILE A 247 -4.88 13.39 -8.68
CA ILE A 247 -6.33 13.63 -8.65
C ILE A 247 -6.68 15.12 -8.77
N ILE A 248 -5.90 16.00 -8.12
CA ILE A 248 -6.22 17.44 -8.11
C ILE A 248 -5.69 18.20 -9.33
N ARG A 249 -4.81 17.60 -10.15
CA ARG A 249 -4.33 18.26 -11.38
C ARG A 249 -5.51 18.69 -12.23
N GLU A 250 -5.41 19.91 -12.76
CA GLU A 250 -6.23 20.34 -13.89
C GLU A 250 -5.71 19.62 -15.14
N ASP A 251 -6.63 19.10 -15.95
CA ASP A 251 -6.33 18.55 -17.26
C ASP A 251 -5.92 19.65 -18.25
#